data_085c79908c67b81b9a2a99b6a4cc0a7f
#
_entry.id   085c79908c67b81b9a2a99b6a4cc0a7f
#
_cell.length_a   1.000
_cell.length_b   1.000
_cell.length_c   1.000
_cell.angle_alpha   90.00
_cell.angle_beta   90.00
_cell.angle_gamma   90.00
#
_symmetry.space_group_name_H-M   'P 1'
#
loop_
_entity.id
_entity.type
_entity.pdbx_description
1 polymer ?
#
loop_
_entity_poly.entity_id
_entity_poly.type
_entity_poly.pdbx_seq_one_letter_code
_entity_poly.pdbx_strand_id
1 'polypeptide(L)'
;MVVLVLKSLGINDLIGFEFMDPPPGETLMRALELLYALGALTHTGELTKLGRRMAEFPVDPMLSKAIIASEKYQCTDEVGCIGCFHRCELTSWLLIVQVLTIISMLSESSSLFYRPKDKKLHADQARQNFVRGGGDHFTLLNVWERWAETNYSQQFCYEQFLQFKSLSRARDIRDQLAGLCERVEIVVESNPNSTDITPIQKAITSGYFYNTVRPLSCPLRLFANL
;
A
#
# COMPACT_ATOMS: atom_id res chain seq x y z
N MET A 1 2.31 -12.71 7.64
CA MET A 1 0.93 -12.47 8.14
C MET A 1 0.53 -13.41 9.25
N VAL A 2 0.50 -14.75 9.06
CA VAL A 2 0.04 -15.74 10.06
C VAL A 2 0.70 -15.54 11.45
N VAL A 3 2.01 -15.40 11.52
CA VAL A 3 2.75 -15.17 12.77
C VAL A 3 2.27 -13.94 13.53
N LEU A 4 2.00 -12.85 12.80
CA LEU A 4 1.49 -11.60 13.39
C LEU A 4 0.10 -11.79 14.00
N VAL A 5 -0.79 -12.50 13.30
CA VAL A 5 -2.14 -12.81 13.77
C VAL A 5 -2.09 -13.71 15.00
N LEU A 6 -1.29 -14.79 14.99
CA LEU A 6 -1.14 -15.68 16.14
C LEU A 6 -0.64 -14.93 17.39
N LYS A 7 0.36 -14.06 17.21
CA LYS A 7 0.85 -13.17 18.29
C LYS A 7 -0.25 -12.24 18.80
N SER A 8 -1.11 -11.70 17.94
CA SER A 8 -2.22 -10.83 18.35
C SER A 8 -3.29 -11.57 19.16
N LEU A 9 -3.45 -12.87 18.91
CA LEU A 9 -4.33 -13.76 19.69
C LEU A 9 -3.70 -14.21 21.02
N GLY A 10 -2.48 -13.77 21.34
CA GLY A 10 -1.78 -14.11 22.59
C GLY A 10 -0.93 -15.39 22.51
N ILE A 11 -0.80 -16.00 21.35
CA ILE A 11 0.03 -17.21 21.15
C ILE A 11 1.49 -16.76 21.01
N ASN A 12 2.26 -16.86 22.10
CA ASN A 12 3.65 -16.44 22.14
C ASN A 12 4.63 -17.54 21.76
N ASP A 13 4.34 -18.79 22.09
CA ASP A 13 5.14 -19.94 21.71
C ASP A 13 4.69 -20.47 20.33
N LEU A 14 5.38 -20.01 19.30
CA LEU A 14 5.11 -20.41 17.91
C LEU A 14 5.85 -21.71 17.53
N ILE A 15 6.87 -22.09 18.29
CA ILE A 15 7.63 -23.31 18.03
C ILE A 15 6.84 -24.53 18.55
N GLY A 16 6.24 -24.39 19.73
CA GLY A 16 5.38 -25.40 20.32
C GLY A 16 3.93 -25.40 19.81
N PHE A 17 3.57 -24.46 18.91
CA PHE A 17 2.22 -24.40 18.36
C PHE A 17 1.97 -25.53 17.35
N GLU A 18 0.89 -26.28 17.56
CA GLU A 18 0.50 -27.39 16.69
C GLU A 18 -0.14 -26.88 15.38
N PHE A 19 0.70 -26.66 14.37
CA PHE A 19 0.21 -26.36 13.01
C PHE A 19 -0.23 -27.64 12.33
N MET A 20 -1.26 -27.59 11.49
CA MET A 20 -1.64 -28.72 10.62
C MET A 20 -0.46 -29.10 9.70
N ASP A 21 0.17 -28.12 9.07
CA ASP A 21 1.40 -28.24 8.30
C ASP A 21 2.44 -27.29 8.90
N PRO A 22 3.39 -27.78 9.71
CA PRO A 22 4.35 -26.91 10.37
C PRO A 22 5.33 -26.29 9.34
N PRO A 23 5.50 -24.96 9.36
CA PRO A 23 6.46 -24.31 8.51
C PRO A 23 7.89 -24.68 8.94
N PRO A 24 8.86 -24.67 8.01
CA PRO A 24 10.27 -24.85 8.37
C PRO A 24 10.69 -23.82 9.43
N GLY A 25 11.42 -24.24 10.45
CA GLY A 25 11.85 -23.37 11.55
C GLY A 25 12.60 -22.12 11.06
N GLU A 26 13.39 -22.24 10.00
CA GLU A 26 14.10 -21.13 9.37
C GLU A 26 13.13 -20.06 8.81
N THR A 27 12.02 -20.48 8.20
CA THR A 27 10.98 -19.58 7.69
C THR A 27 10.30 -18.82 8.82
N LEU A 28 10.07 -19.50 9.94
CA LEU A 28 9.48 -18.89 11.13
C LEU A 28 10.42 -17.84 11.74
N MET A 29 11.72 -18.15 11.83
CA MET A 29 12.74 -17.20 12.32
C MET A 29 12.83 -15.96 11.44
N ARG A 30 12.90 -16.13 10.13
CA ARG A 30 12.89 -15.00 9.17
C ARG A 30 11.63 -14.14 9.30
N ALA A 31 10.46 -14.76 9.53
CA ALA A 31 9.23 -14.02 9.73
C ALA A 31 9.27 -13.20 11.02
N LEU A 32 9.80 -13.73 12.11
CA LEU A 32 9.97 -12.99 13.38
C LEU A 32 10.97 -11.85 13.23
N GLU A 33 12.09 -12.06 12.56
CA GLU A 33 13.09 -11.03 12.28
C GLU A 33 12.49 -9.89 11.45
N LEU A 34 11.71 -10.20 10.43
CA LEU A 34 11.01 -9.19 9.61
C LEU A 34 10.01 -8.39 10.44
N LEU A 35 9.20 -9.05 11.27
CA LEU A 35 8.25 -8.36 12.16
C LEU A 35 8.95 -7.48 13.20
N TYR A 36 10.09 -7.92 13.72
CA TYR A 36 10.92 -7.11 14.60
C TYR A 36 11.50 -5.89 13.86
N ALA A 37 12.03 -6.07 12.65
CA ALA A 37 12.56 -4.99 11.82
C ALA A 37 11.48 -3.96 11.44
N LEU A 38 10.22 -4.40 11.23
CA LEU A 38 9.08 -3.52 11.02
C LEU A 38 8.64 -2.80 12.31
N GLY A 39 9.17 -3.17 13.47
CA GLY A 39 8.78 -2.63 14.77
C GLY A 39 7.46 -3.18 15.31
N ALA A 40 6.96 -4.27 14.73
CA ALA A 40 5.74 -4.94 15.20
C ALA A 40 5.99 -5.77 16.46
N LEU A 41 7.22 -6.26 16.67
CA LEU A 41 7.65 -7.00 17.85
C LEU A 41 8.72 -6.25 18.62
N THR A 42 8.78 -6.50 19.94
CA THR A 42 9.88 -6.08 20.81
C THR A 42 11.07 -7.05 20.66
N HIS A 43 12.20 -6.70 21.26
CA HIS A 43 13.37 -7.60 21.35
C HIS A 43 13.08 -8.89 22.13
N THR A 44 12.05 -8.89 22.99
CA THR A 44 11.57 -10.09 23.69
C THR A 44 10.60 -10.93 22.88
N GLY A 45 10.25 -10.48 21.67
CA GLY A 45 9.29 -11.15 20.79
C GLY A 45 7.81 -10.89 21.14
N GLU A 46 7.56 -9.92 22.03
CA GLU A 46 6.21 -9.48 22.37
C GLU A 46 5.65 -8.45 21.37
N LEU A 47 4.34 -8.38 21.26
CA LEU A 47 3.66 -7.50 20.31
C LEU A 47 3.68 -6.03 20.81
N THR A 48 4.16 -5.13 19.97
CA THR A 48 4.12 -3.67 20.24
C THR A 48 2.72 -3.09 19.99
N LYS A 49 2.48 -1.84 20.38
CA LYS A 49 1.24 -1.12 20.01
C LYS A 49 1.07 -1.04 18.49
N LEU A 50 2.17 -0.81 17.75
CA LEU A 50 2.19 -0.81 16.30
C LEU A 50 1.83 -2.18 15.73
N GLY A 51 2.41 -3.26 16.28
CA GLY A 51 2.13 -4.62 15.87
C GLY A 51 0.66 -5.01 16.04
N ARG A 52 0.01 -4.55 17.11
CA ARG A 52 -1.44 -4.76 17.31
C ARG A 52 -2.26 -4.07 16.23
N ARG A 53 -1.98 -2.80 15.93
CA ARG A 53 -2.63 -2.07 14.83
C ARG A 53 -2.39 -2.73 13.47
N MET A 54 -1.17 -3.23 13.22
CA MET A 54 -0.84 -3.95 11.99
C MET A 54 -1.61 -5.27 11.84
N ALA A 55 -1.91 -5.96 12.94
CA ALA A 55 -2.63 -7.24 12.93
C ALA A 55 -4.11 -7.11 12.55
N GLU A 56 -4.69 -5.91 12.70
CA GLU A 56 -6.09 -5.63 12.31
C GLU A 56 -6.28 -5.61 10.78
N PHE A 57 -5.21 -5.37 10.01
CA PHE A 57 -5.29 -5.32 8.56
C PHE A 57 -5.06 -6.70 7.94
N PRO A 58 -5.98 -7.20 7.08
CA PRO A 58 -5.84 -8.48 6.39
C PRO A 58 -4.92 -8.39 5.16
N VAL A 59 -3.80 -7.67 5.30
CA VAL A 59 -2.79 -7.48 4.26
C VAL A 59 -1.40 -7.83 4.80
N ASP A 60 -0.41 -7.92 3.91
CA ASP A 60 0.96 -8.19 4.34
C ASP A 60 1.46 -7.18 5.39
N PRO A 61 2.28 -7.61 6.36
CA PRO A 61 2.82 -6.73 7.40
C PRO A 61 3.54 -5.49 6.86
N MET A 62 4.22 -5.60 5.72
CA MET A 62 4.85 -4.46 5.06
C MET A 62 3.83 -3.43 4.59
N LEU A 63 2.72 -3.88 4.00
CA LEU A 63 1.61 -3.02 3.58
C LEU A 63 0.89 -2.41 4.77
N SER A 64 0.61 -3.21 5.83
CA SER A 64 0.01 -2.71 7.08
C SER A 64 0.87 -1.60 7.69
N LYS A 65 2.20 -1.76 7.68
CA LYS A 65 3.14 -0.74 8.14
C LYS A 65 3.06 0.53 7.30
N ALA A 66 2.98 0.41 5.96
CA ALA A 66 2.86 1.55 5.07
C ALA A 66 1.56 2.35 5.30
N ILE A 67 0.43 1.64 5.53
CA ILE A 67 -0.85 2.26 5.88
C ILE A 67 -0.72 3.07 7.18
N ILE A 68 -0.21 2.46 8.24
CA ILE A 68 -0.09 3.15 9.53
C ILE A 68 0.94 4.29 9.45
N ALA A 69 2.01 4.11 8.68
CA ALA A 69 3.03 5.15 8.50
C ALA A 69 2.50 6.35 7.69
N SER A 70 1.50 6.17 6.84
CA SER A 70 0.86 7.28 6.13
C SER A 70 0.25 8.30 7.08
N GLU A 71 -0.22 7.90 8.25
CA GLU A 71 -0.67 8.77 9.33
C GLU A 71 0.47 9.73 9.80
N LYS A 72 1.69 9.20 9.92
CA LYS A 72 2.83 9.95 10.47
C LYS A 72 3.45 10.95 9.47
N TYR A 73 3.43 10.65 8.19
CA TYR A 73 4.16 11.45 7.19
C TYR A 73 3.37 12.66 6.65
N GLN A 74 2.22 12.96 7.24
CA GLN A 74 1.35 14.04 6.79
C GLN A 74 1.77 15.42 7.29
N CYS A 75 2.48 15.52 8.40
CA CYS A 75 2.72 16.78 9.12
C CYS A 75 4.18 16.95 9.53
N THR A 76 5.15 16.96 8.61
CA THR A 76 6.52 17.19 9.07
C THR A 76 7.14 18.53 8.73
N ASP A 77 6.50 19.40 8.02
CA ASP A 77 7.13 20.71 7.78
C ASP A 77 6.08 21.83 7.80
N GLU A 78 5.69 22.26 9.00
CA GLU A 78 5.49 23.68 9.30
C GLU A 78 4.84 23.84 10.68
N VAL A 79 5.68 23.96 11.68
CA VAL A 79 5.39 24.67 12.91
C VAL A 79 5.11 26.13 12.51
N GLY A 80 3.84 26.52 12.35
CA GLY A 80 3.59 27.92 12.08
C GLY A 80 2.18 28.35 11.67
N CYS A 81 1.14 27.51 11.73
CA CYS A 81 -0.21 28.03 11.48
C CYS A 81 -1.22 27.63 12.58
N ILE A 82 -1.12 28.34 13.70
CA ILE A 82 -2.21 28.50 14.67
C ILE A 82 -3.31 29.29 13.95
N GLY A 83 -4.25 28.61 13.30
CA GLY A 83 -5.37 29.33 12.68
C GLY A 83 -6.21 28.57 11.63
N CYS A 84 -5.84 27.36 11.23
CA CYS A 84 -6.54 26.64 10.16
C CYS A 84 -7.32 25.40 10.64
N PHE A 85 -7.93 25.46 11.82
CA PHE A 85 -8.64 24.32 12.41
C PHE A 85 -9.89 23.86 11.63
N HIS A 86 -10.34 24.62 10.64
CA HIS A 86 -11.64 24.35 9.96
C HIS A 86 -11.53 23.95 8.48
N ARG A 87 -10.32 23.86 7.93
CA ARG A 87 -10.11 23.52 6.51
C ARG A 87 -9.33 22.20 6.29
N CYS A 88 -8.91 21.56 7.37
CA CYS A 88 -8.04 20.38 7.34
C CYS A 88 -8.76 19.04 7.12
N GLU A 89 -10.06 18.95 7.38
CA GLU A 89 -10.76 17.65 7.37
C GLU A 89 -10.89 17.01 5.98
N LEU A 90 -11.01 17.81 4.92
CA LEU A 90 -11.25 17.31 3.57
C LEU A 90 -9.98 16.83 2.83
N THR A 91 -8.82 17.39 3.15
CA THR A 91 -7.57 17.08 2.45
C THR A 91 -6.78 15.91 3.06
N SER A 92 -6.98 15.65 4.32
CA SER A 92 -6.39 14.57 5.11
C SER A 92 -6.79 13.17 4.62
N TRP A 93 -8.05 13.04 4.33
CA TRP A 93 -8.65 11.84 3.74
C TRP A 93 -7.97 11.44 2.41
N LEU A 94 -7.40 12.40 1.68
CA LEU A 94 -6.85 12.18 0.35
C LEU A 94 -5.57 11.30 0.34
N LEU A 95 -4.63 11.48 1.27
CA LEU A 95 -3.36 10.72 1.26
C LEU A 95 -3.56 9.26 1.65
N ILE A 96 -4.32 8.99 2.73
CA ILE A 96 -4.63 7.61 3.12
C ILE A 96 -5.42 6.95 2.00
N VAL A 97 -6.37 7.66 1.41
CA VAL A 97 -7.13 7.19 0.25
C VAL A 97 -6.21 6.83 -0.91
N GLN A 98 -5.17 7.61 -1.20
CA GLN A 98 -4.20 7.31 -2.24
C GLN A 98 -3.35 6.08 -1.89
N VAL A 99 -2.85 5.96 -0.68
CA VAL A 99 -2.09 4.78 -0.23
C VAL A 99 -2.98 3.53 -0.24
N LEU A 100 -4.20 3.60 0.26
CA LEU A 100 -5.16 2.49 0.22
C LEU A 100 -5.51 2.09 -1.22
N THR A 101 -5.67 3.08 -2.11
CA THR A 101 -5.90 2.83 -3.53
C THR A 101 -4.73 2.12 -4.17
N ILE A 102 -3.50 2.57 -3.92
CA ILE A 102 -2.29 1.89 -4.42
C ILE A 102 -2.23 0.46 -3.92
N ILE A 103 -2.50 0.22 -2.64
CA ILE A 103 -2.45 -1.13 -2.04
C ILE A 103 -3.52 -2.03 -2.65
N SER A 104 -4.74 -1.55 -2.80
CA SER A 104 -5.84 -2.32 -3.42
C SER A 104 -5.55 -2.65 -4.88
N MET A 105 -4.97 -1.71 -5.62
CA MET A 105 -4.56 -1.90 -7.01
C MET A 105 -3.38 -2.87 -7.14
N LEU A 106 -2.44 -2.87 -6.20
CA LEU A 106 -1.32 -3.82 -6.17
C LEU A 106 -1.80 -5.25 -5.95
N SER A 107 -2.81 -5.45 -5.11
CA SER A 107 -3.39 -6.78 -4.86
C SER A 107 -3.95 -7.44 -6.13
N GLU A 108 -4.42 -6.63 -7.10
CA GLU A 108 -5.02 -7.08 -8.36
C GLU A 108 -4.15 -6.76 -9.59
N SER A 109 -2.92 -6.24 -9.41
CA SER A 109 -2.09 -5.69 -10.49
C SER A 109 -1.74 -6.70 -11.60
N SER A 110 -1.61 -7.99 -11.26
CA SER A 110 -1.25 -9.06 -12.22
C SER A 110 -2.28 -9.25 -13.32
N SER A 111 -3.53 -8.90 -13.10
CA SER A 111 -4.64 -9.08 -14.02
C SER A 111 -5.25 -7.78 -14.54
N LEU A 112 -4.69 -6.63 -14.18
CA LEU A 112 -5.28 -5.33 -14.46
C LEU A 112 -5.28 -4.97 -15.96
N PHE A 113 -4.15 -5.16 -16.63
CA PHE A 113 -3.99 -4.80 -18.03
C PHE A 113 -4.27 -6.00 -18.94
N TYR A 114 -5.18 -5.81 -19.90
CA TYR A 114 -5.51 -6.81 -20.90
C TYR A 114 -4.76 -6.52 -22.20
N ARG A 115 -4.06 -7.52 -22.72
CA ARG A 115 -3.26 -7.41 -23.95
C ARG A 115 -3.74 -8.43 -24.99
N PRO A 116 -4.75 -8.10 -25.82
CA PRO A 116 -5.27 -9.00 -26.85
C PRO A 116 -4.24 -9.22 -27.96
N LYS A 117 -4.21 -10.42 -28.53
CA LYS A 117 -3.24 -10.80 -29.58
C LYS A 117 -3.37 -9.92 -30.83
N ASP A 118 -4.59 -9.52 -31.17
CA ASP A 118 -4.90 -8.78 -32.39
C ASP A 118 -4.67 -7.25 -32.26
N LYS A 119 -4.62 -6.71 -31.05
CA LYS A 119 -4.53 -5.27 -30.79
C LYS A 119 -3.38 -4.91 -29.82
N LYS A 120 -2.25 -5.63 -29.92
CA LYS A 120 -1.11 -5.43 -28.99
C LYS A 120 -0.60 -3.99 -28.97
N LEU A 121 -0.41 -3.39 -30.15
CA LEU A 121 0.11 -2.02 -30.25
C LEU A 121 -0.83 -0.99 -29.60
N HIS A 122 -2.14 -1.14 -29.78
CA HIS A 122 -3.11 -0.24 -29.17
C HIS A 122 -3.16 -0.41 -27.65
N ALA A 123 -3.07 -1.65 -27.15
CA ALA A 123 -3.03 -1.92 -25.71
C ALA A 123 -1.75 -1.36 -25.07
N ASP A 124 -0.59 -1.52 -25.73
CA ASP A 124 0.68 -0.97 -25.26
C ASP A 124 0.66 0.57 -25.25
N GLN A 125 0.04 1.18 -26.27
CA GLN A 125 -0.14 2.63 -26.35
C GLN A 125 -1.09 3.17 -25.26
N ALA A 126 -2.22 2.48 -25.04
CA ALA A 126 -3.14 2.81 -23.96
C ALA A 126 -2.45 2.73 -22.58
N ARG A 127 -1.65 1.67 -22.35
CA ARG A 127 -0.87 1.54 -21.11
C ARG A 127 0.13 2.69 -20.92
N GLN A 128 0.82 3.09 -21.98
CA GLN A 128 1.77 4.21 -21.90
C GLN A 128 1.12 5.54 -21.50
N ASN A 129 -0.15 5.76 -21.89
CA ASN A 129 -0.89 6.96 -21.50
C ASN A 129 -1.15 7.05 -19.99
N PHE A 130 -1.08 5.95 -19.27
CA PHE A 130 -1.21 5.92 -17.81
C PHE A 130 0.10 6.07 -17.07
N VAL A 131 1.25 5.90 -17.75
CA VAL A 131 2.56 5.99 -17.10
C VAL A 131 2.77 7.38 -16.50
N ARG A 132 3.02 7.40 -15.19
CA ARG A 132 3.30 8.62 -14.43
C ARG A 132 4.70 8.52 -13.83
N GLY A 133 5.42 9.63 -13.78
CA GLY A 133 6.71 9.69 -13.11
C GLY A 133 6.59 9.31 -11.63
N GLY A 134 7.58 8.60 -11.11
CA GLY A 134 7.59 8.14 -9.72
C GLY A 134 7.43 6.63 -9.52
N GLY A 135 7.15 5.87 -10.60
CA GLY A 135 7.10 4.41 -10.59
C GLY A 135 5.71 3.83 -10.82
N ASP A 136 5.62 2.49 -10.80
CA ASP A 136 4.40 1.75 -11.12
C ASP A 136 3.24 2.03 -10.15
N HIS A 137 3.54 2.34 -8.90
CA HIS A 137 2.54 2.71 -7.89
C HIS A 137 1.71 3.93 -8.34
N PHE A 138 2.38 4.94 -8.89
CA PHE A 138 1.72 6.15 -9.38
C PHE A 138 1.02 5.94 -10.72
N THR A 139 1.50 5.00 -11.53
CA THR A 139 0.80 4.55 -12.73
C THR A 139 -0.52 3.88 -12.37
N LEU A 140 -0.53 3.01 -11.36
CA LEU A 140 -1.76 2.37 -10.87
C LEU A 140 -2.74 3.39 -10.27
N LEU A 141 -2.22 4.36 -9.52
CA LEU A 141 -3.03 5.45 -8.98
C LEU A 141 -3.67 6.28 -10.11
N ASN A 142 -2.92 6.62 -11.16
CA ASN A 142 -3.44 7.35 -12.32
C ASN A 142 -4.53 6.57 -13.07
N VAL A 143 -4.40 5.25 -13.20
CA VAL A 143 -5.46 4.39 -13.76
C VAL A 143 -6.72 4.50 -12.94
N TRP A 144 -6.60 4.44 -11.62
CA TRP A 144 -7.73 4.55 -10.71
C TRP A 144 -8.40 5.91 -10.80
N GLU A 145 -7.64 7.01 -10.73
CA GLU A 145 -8.14 8.39 -10.80
C GLU A 145 -8.97 8.60 -12.08
N ARG A 146 -8.42 8.22 -13.23
CA ARG A 146 -9.14 8.33 -14.51
C ARG A 146 -10.39 7.47 -14.59
N TRP A 147 -10.36 6.27 -14.01
CA TRP A 147 -11.53 5.41 -13.95
C TRP A 147 -12.62 6.00 -13.03
N ALA A 148 -12.24 6.57 -11.90
CA ALA A 148 -13.15 7.26 -10.99
C ALA A 148 -13.78 8.51 -11.63
N GLU A 149 -13.01 9.29 -12.43
CA GLU A 149 -13.53 10.45 -13.19
C GLU A 149 -14.64 10.05 -14.19
N THR A 150 -14.60 8.82 -14.70
CA THR A 150 -15.65 8.27 -15.59
C THR A 150 -16.82 7.62 -14.84
N ASN A 151 -16.97 7.87 -13.53
CA ASN A 151 -17.94 7.20 -12.67
C ASN A 151 -17.87 5.67 -12.73
N TYR A 152 -16.63 5.14 -12.70
CA TYR A 152 -16.37 3.70 -12.71
C TYR A 152 -16.95 2.97 -13.94
N SER A 153 -16.90 3.62 -15.11
CA SER A 153 -17.49 3.10 -16.34
C SER A 153 -16.81 1.81 -16.81
N GLN A 154 -17.63 0.81 -17.15
CA GLN A 154 -17.17 -0.41 -17.79
C GLN A 154 -16.68 -0.15 -19.23
N GLN A 155 -17.31 0.80 -19.94
CA GLN A 155 -16.93 1.15 -21.30
C GLN A 155 -15.51 1.73 -21.35
N PHE A 156 -15.18 2.61 -20.39
CA PHE A 156 -13.81 3.13 -20.23
C PHE A 156 -12.77 2.01 -20.10
N CYS A 157 -13.06 1.00 -19.29
CA CYS A 157 -12.15 -0.15 -19.11
C CYS A 157 -11.95 -0.89 -20.41
N TYR A 158 -13.00 -1.09 -21.20
CA TYR A 158 -12.93 -1.78 -22.49
C TYR A 158 -12.09 -1.00 -23.51
N GLU A 159 -12.30 0.32 -23.60
CA GLU A 159 -11.57 1.21 -24.51
C GLU A 159 -10.08 1.32 -24.14
N GLN A 160 -9.75 1.28 -22.85
CA GLN A 160 -8.39 1.42 -22.34
C GLN A 160 -7.69 0.09 -22.07
N PHE A 161 -8.25 -1.03 -22.53
CA PHE A 161 -7.70 -2.38 -22.31
C PHE A 161 -7.46 -2.73 -20.84
N LEU A 162 -8.37 -2.31 -19.96
CA LEU A 162 -8.36 -2.62 -18.54
C LEU A 162 -9.39 -3.70 -18.20
N GLN A 163 -9.08 -4.53 -17.23
CA GLN A 163 -10.03 -5.53 -16.74
C GLN A 163 -10.98 -4.93 -15.69
N PHE A 164 -12.23 -4.71 -16.07
CA PHE A 164 -13.26 -4.16 -15.19
C PHE A 164 -13.45 -4.98 -13.90
N LYS A 165 -13.40 -6.33 -13.99
CA LYS A 165 -13.52 -7.20 -12.81
C LYS A 165 -12.42 -6.96 -11.78
N SER A 166 -11.17 -6.79 -12.24
CA SER A 166 -10.03 -6.51 -11.36
C SER A 166 -10.15 -5.14 -10.71
N LEU A 167 -10.56 -4.12 -11.46
CA LEU A 167 -10.81 -2.78 -10.90
C LEU A 167 -11.97 -2.78 -9.90
N SER A 168 -13.05 -3.52 -10.16
CA SER A 168 -14.15 -3.65 -9.20
C SER A 168 -13.73 -4.33 -7.90
N ARG A 169 -12.91 -5.39 -7.97
CA ARG A 169 -12.34 -6.04 -6.78
C ARG A 169 -11.42 -5.09 -6.02
N ALA A 170 -10.56 -4.35 -6.73
CA ALA A 170 -9.70 -3.36 -6.11
C ALA A 170 -10.52 -2.30 -5.35
N ARG A 171 -11.68 -1.88 -5.89
CA ARG A 171 -12.63 -0.99 -5.21
C ARG A 171 -13.17 -1.61 -3.92
N ASP A 172 -13.62 -2.85 -4.00
CA ASP A 172 -14.18 -3.55 -2.84
C ASP A 172 -13.11 -3.74 -1.74
N ILE A 173 -11.86 -4.07 -2.12
CA ILE A 173 -10.73 -4.17 -1.20
C ILE A 173 -10.42 -2.80 -0.56
N ARG A 174 -10.42 -1.73 -1.35
CA ARG A 174 -10.18 -0.37 -0.86
C ARG A 174 -11.21 0.04 0.18
N ASP A 175 -12.49 -0.21 -0.11
CA ASP A 175 -13.60 0.16 0.80
C ASP A 175 -13.53 -0.67 2.11
N GLN A 176 -13.15 -1.94 2.04
CA GLN A 176 -12.89 -2.75 3.22
C GLN A 176 -11.72 -2.22 4.06
N LEU A 177 -10.61 -1.85 3.41
CA LEU A 177 -9.45 -1.28 4.09
C LEU A 177 -9.76 0.08 4.72
N ALA A 178 -10.56 0.92 4.06
CA ALA A 178 -11.02 2.19 4.61
C ALA A 178 -11.83 1.99 5.90
N GLY A 179 -12.78 1.06 5.91
CA GLY A 179 -13.54 0.73 7.12
C GLY A 179 -12.69 0.15 8.25
N LEU A 180 -11.56 -0.50 7.94
CA LEU A 180 -10.59 -0.96 8.94
C LEU A 180 -9.76 0.19 9.50
N CYS A 181 -9.38 1.17 8.69
CA CYS A 181 -8.68 2.37 9.16
C CYS A 181 -9.50 3.14 10.21
N GLU A 182 -10.80 3.25 10.00
CA GLU A 182 -11.72 3.86 10.99
C GLU A 182 -11.71 3.11 12.33
N ARG A 183 -11.71 1.76 12.30
CA ARG A 183 -11.67 0.93 13.52
C ARG A 183 -10.35 1.05 14.28
N VAL A 184 -9.25 1.25 13.59
CA VAL A 184 -7.89 1.37 14.16
C VAL A 184 -7.63 2.80 14.62
N GLU A 185 -8.63 3.70 14.53
CA GLU A 185 -8.53 5.11 14.92
C GLU A 185 -7.31 5.79 14.27
N ILE A 186 -7.11 5.55 12.98
CA ILE A 186 -6.07 6.22 12.22
C ILE A 186 -6.53 7.66 12.02
N VAL A 187 -5.91 8.59 12.73
CA VAL A 187 -6.16 10.02 12.55
C VAL A 187 -5.58 10.45 11.22
N VAL A 188 -6.46 10.94 10.37
CA VAL A 188 -6.15 11.31 9.00
C VAL A 188 -5.84 12.80 8.96
N GLU A 189 -4.55 13.16 8.97
CA GLU A 189 -4.11 14.55 8.79
C GLU A 189 -3.67 14.82 7.35
N SER A 190 -3.93 15.99 6.81
CA SER A 190 -3.82 16.28 5.39
C SER A 190 -2.45 16.78 4.94
N ASN A 191 -2.05 16.38 3.72
CA ASN A 191 -1.02 17.10 2.99
C ASN A 191 -1.66 18.29 2.23
N PRO A 192 -1.30 19.54 2.53
CA PRO A 192 -1.85 20.72 1.86
C PRO A 192 -1.48 20.79 0.37
N ASN A 193 -0.43 20.09 -0.06
CA ASN A 193 0.02 20.05 -1.45
C ASN A 193 -0.31 18.70 -2.09
N SER A 194 -1.48 18.60 -2.72
CA SER A 194 -1.94 17.38 -3.41
C SER A 194 -1.03 16.93 -4.58
N THR A 195 -0.11 17.77 -5.02
CA THR A 195 0.86 17.47 -6.08
C THR A 195 2.15 16.85 -5.56
N ASP A 196 2.43 16.91 -4.26
CA ASP A 196 3.63 16.33 -3.67
C ASP A 196 3.45 14.82 -3.43
N ILE A 197 4.17 14.02 -4.18
CA ILE A 197 4.20 12.56 -4.06
C ILE A 197 5.14 12.06 -2.95
N THR A 198 5.95 12.93 -2.36
CA THR A 198 6.98 12.58 -1.38
C THR A 198 6.42 11.90 -0.13
N PRO A 199 5.28 12.33 0.46
CA PRO A 199 4.70 11.66 1.60
C PRO A 199 4.27 10.23 1.30
N ILE A 200 3.71 9.98 0.10
CA ILE A 200 3.32 8.64 -0.34
C ILE A 200 4.55 7.75 -0.46
N GLN A 201 5.63 8.27 -1.07
CA GLN A 201 6.90 7.55 -1.20
C GLN A 201 7.49 7.22 0.16
N LYS A 202 7.48 8.15 1.12
CA LYS A 202 7.94 7.92 2.50
C LYS A 202 7.11 6.83 3.19
N ALA A 203 5.78 6.89 3.07
CA ALA A 203 4.89 5.89 3.66
C ALA A 203 5.17 4.48 3.10
N ILE A 204 5.24 4.34 1.78
CA ILE A 204 5.55 3.06 1.13
C ILE A 204 6.96 2.58 1.53
N THR A 205 7.96 3.46 1.48
CA THR A 205 9.35 3.10 1.85
C THR A 205 9.46 2.66 3.31
N SER A 206 8.66 3.22 4.21
CA SER A 206 8.66 2.80 5.63
C SER A 206 8.23 1.35 5.84
N GLY A 207 7.36 0.82 4.98
CA GLY A 207 6.98 -0.59 4.99
C GLY A 207 7.97 -1.48 4.22
N TYR A 208 8.49 -0.97 3.10
CA TYR A 208 9.33 -1.71 2.16
C TYR A 208 10.81 -1.35 2.23
N PHE A 209 11.29 -0.80 3.36
CA PHE A 209 12.69 -0.41 3.53
C PHE A 209 13.69 -1.55 3.28
N TYR A 210 13.28 -2.79 3.53
CA TYR A 210 14.11 -3.97 3.29
C TYR A 210 14.35 -4.24 1.81
N ASN A 211 13.47 -3.78 0.94
CA ASN A 211 13.52 -3.94 -0.51
C ASN A 211 14.15 -2.72 -1.22
N THR A 212 14.68 -1.75 -0.46
CA THR A 212 15.31 -0.57 -1.06
C THR A 212 16.65 -0.92 -1.70
N VAL A 213 16.85 -0.45 -2.94
CA VAL A 213 18.07 -0.65 -3.70
C VAL A 213 18.71 0.71 -3.98
N ARG A 214 20.00 0.83 -3.71
CA ARG A 214 20.76 2.02 -4.08
C ARG A 214 21.17 1.91 -5.56
N PRO A 215 20.82 2.88 -6.43
CA PRO A 215 21.33 2.89 -7.78
C PRO A 215 22.87 3.00 -7.73
N LEU A 216 23.57 2.06 -8.32
CA LEU A 216 24.98 2.22 -8.64
C LEU A 216 25.06 3.39 -9.64
N SER A 217 26.00 4.28 -9.46
CA SER A 217 26.23 5.45 -10.32
C SER A 217 26.64 5.06 -11.74
N CYS A 218 25.73 4.42 -12.46
CA CYS A 218 25.87 4.08 -13.87
C CYS A 218 24.82 4.88 -14.66
N PRO A 219 25.21 5.61 -15.72
CA PRO A 219 24.29 6.49 -16.46
C PRO A 219 23.24 5.75 -17.31
N LEU A 220 23.15 4.44 -17.21
CA LEU A 220 22.15 3.63 -17.90
C LEU A 220 20.89 3.52 -17.06
N ARG A 221 19.78 4.06 -17.58
CA ARG A 221 18.41 3.94 -17.11
C ARG A 221 17.96 2.46 -17.06
N LEU A 222 18.42 1.71 -16.04
CA LEU A 222 18.10 0.28 -15.90
C LEU A 222 16.94 -0.02 -14.94
N PHE A 223 16.23 1.02 -14.45
CA PHE A 223 15.11 0.83 -13.50
C PHE A 223 13.75 1.23 -14.06
N ALA A 224 13.53 1.02 -15.35
CA ALA A 224 12.21 1.20 -15.95
C ALA A 224 11.33 -0.06 -15.93
N ASN A 225 11.80 -1.18 -15.33
CA ASN A 225 11.08 -2.45 -15.32
C ASN A 225 11.35 -3.23 -14.02
N LEU A 226 10.82 -2.76 -12.91
CA LEU A 226 10.54 -3.58 -11.73
C LEU A 226 9.15 -3.27 -11.24
#